data_a5a9602094f5c43ed01028e909264618
#
_entry.id   a5a9602094f5c43ed01028e909264618
#
_cell.length_a   1.000
_cell.length_b   1.000
_cell.length_c   1.000
_cell.angle_alpha   90.00
_cell.angle_beta   90.00
_cell.angle_gamma   90.00
#
_symmetry.space_group_name_H-M   'P 1'
#
loop_
_entity.id
_entity.type
_entity.pdbx_description
1 polymer ?
#
loop_
_entity_poly.entity_id
_entity_poly.type
_entity_poly.pdbx_seq_one_letter_code
_entity_poly.pdbx_strand_id
1 'polypeptide(L)'
;MARTIPDSIDWNAYLNDTDDGRADVRRASEFIEDLVEHLHSPKEVAPGTESPWATVGDSLRFREGEVTLWGGVNGHGKSAVLGEVMLHAMSAGDRVCIASMEMRPIATMERLARQAAATDKPAPEFIRGFGRWTDERLWLYAHVGTVERTRMLAVARYCRKELGVHHVVIDSLLKCGIAPDDYGGQKAFVDSLCSLARDTGVHIHLVHHARKGEKEAVVPDKFDMKGAGEITDLVDNVLIVHRNKSKEALLRKEMLSDEKREEAEQQADTALICAKQRHHTWEGTVRLWFDMASLQFRDVRAGGARYLDLHSGTWMQGWQR
;
A
#
# COMPACT_ATOMS: atom_id res chain seq x y z
N MET A 1 -15.02 11.93 11.00
CA MET A 1 -14.82 12.23 9.56
C MET A 1 -13.32 12.18 9.29
N ALA A 2 -12.88 11.52 8.21
CA ALA A 2 -11.47 11.56 7.82
C ALA A 2 -11.04 13.03 7.69
N ARG A 3 -9.91 13.38 8.32
CA ARG A 3 -9.42 14.75 8.30
C ARG A 3 -8.69 15.03 7.01
N THR A 4 -9.02 16.12 6.34
CA THR A 4 -8.33 16.61 5.16
C THR A 4 -7.14 17.45 5.58
N ILE A 5 -6.00 17.28 4.94
CA ILE A 5 -4.83 18.15 5.15
C ILE A 5 -5.13 19.51 4.50
N PRO A 6 -5.11 20.63 5.24
CA PRO A 6 -5.44 21.93 4.70
C PRO A 6 -4.41 22.42 3.67
N ASP A 7 -4.86 23.12 2.64
CA ASP A 7 -3.95 23.76 1.67
C ASP A 7 -3.21 25.00 2.23
N SER A 8 -3.61 25.48 3.40
CA SER A 8 -3.04 26.67 4.06
C SER A 8 -1.71 26.42 4.80
N ILE A 9 -1.17 25.21 4.76
CA ILE A 9 0.09 24.86 5.41
C ILE A 9 1.26 25.49 4.66
N ASP A 10 2.19 26.11 5.40
CA ASP A 10 3.48 26.53 4.84
C ASP A 10 4.38 25.30 4.60
N TRP A 11 4.29 24.76 3.40
CA TRP A 11 5.06 23.58 2.99
C TRP A 11 6.57 23.83 2.92
N ASN A 12 7.03 25.09 2.78
CA ASN A 12 8.44 25.39 2.73
C ASN A 12 9.15 25.12 4.07
N ALA A 13 8.44 25.25 5.18
CA ALA A 13 8.97 24.91 6.50
C ALA A 13 9.37 23.43 6.63
N TYR A 14 8.77 22.55 5.82
CA TYR A 14 9.05 21.09 5.81
C TYR A 14 10.02 20.64 4.71
N LEU A 15 10.48 21.55 3.85
CA LEU A 15 11.49 21.26 2.82
C LEU A 15 12.91 21.43 3.31
N ASN A 16 13.15 22.39 4.22
CA ASN A 16 14.46 22.90 4.58
C ASN A 16 15.02 22.29 5.88
N ASP A 17 14.48 21.16 6.34
CA ASP A 17 15.00 20.45 7.51
C ASP A 17 16.23 19.63 7.10
N THR A 18 17.29 20.34 6.76
CA THR A 18 18.60 19.75 6.44
C THR A 18 19.41 19.63 7.72
N ASP A 19 19.47 18.43 8.27
CA ASP A 19 20.56 18.05 9.14
C ASP A 19 21.87 18.14 8.34
N ASP A 20 22.91 18.77 8.87
CA ASP A 20 24.19 18.97 8.17
C ASP A 20 25.04 17.70 8.05
N GLY A 21 24.45 16.53 8.37
CA GLY A 21 25.04 15.19 8.29
C GLY A 21 26.18 14.92 9.28
N ARG A 22 26.50 15.87 10.15
CA ARG A 22 27.59 15.69 11.16
C ARG A 22 27.22 14.68 12.22
N ALA A 23 25.94 14.52 12.52
CA ALA A 23 25.43 13.53 13.44
C ALA A 23 25.46 12.10 12.87
N ASP A 24 25.62 11.94 11.54
CA ASP A 24 25.52 10.64 10.87
C ASP A 24 26.79 9.80 10.97
N VAL A 25 27.94 10.46 11.25
CA VAL A 25 29.22 9.76 11.40
C VAL A 25 29.47 9.45 12.89
N ARG A 26 29.13 8.24 13.28
CA ARG A 26 29.23 7.73 14.64
C ARG A 26 30.23 6.55 14.72
N ARG A 27 30.80 6.33 15.89
CA ARG A 27 31.68 5.16 16.11
C ARG A 27 30.84 3.88 16.13
N ALA A 28 31.34 2.80 15.55
CA ALA A 28 30.64 1.50 15.57
C ALA A 28 30.30 1.03 16.99
N SER A 29 31.14 1.36 17.98
CA SER A 29 30.90 1.05 19.40
C SER A 29 29.68 1.72 20.01
N GLU A 30 29.19 2.82 19.44
CA GLU A 30 28.00 3.52 19.92
C GLU A 30 26.69 2.79 19.59
N PHE A 31 26.75 1.79 18.68
CA PHE A 31 25.62 0.96 18.29
C PHE A 31 25.55 -0.37 19.04
N ILE A 32 26.51 -0.66 19.97
CA ILE A 32 26.61 -1.98 20.60
C ILE A 32 25.42 -2.26 21.52
N GLU A 33 24.98 -1.29 22.33
CA GLU A 33 23.83 -1.49 23.23
C GLU A 33 22.54 -1.67 22.41
N ASP A 34 22.33 -0.88 21.36
CA ASP A 34 21.22 -1.04 20.43
C ASP A 34 21.25 -2.43 19.76
N LEU A 35 22.45 -2.92 19.41
CA LEU A 35 22.63 -4.25 18.83
C LEU A 35 22.32 -5.36 19.85
N VAL A 36 22.77 -5.22 21.09
CA VAL A 36 22.46 -6.17 22.16
C VAL A 36 20.96 -6.25 22.38
N GLU A 37 20.30 -5.10 22.49
CA GLU A 37 18.85 -5.03 22.62
C GLU A 37 18.17 -5.69 21.42
N HIS A 38 18.58 -5.36 20.21
CA HIS A 38 18.01 -5.94 18.98
C HIS A 38 18.14 -7.47 18.89
N LEU A 39 19.27 -8.02 19.34
CA LEU A 39 19.54 -9.46 19.26
C LEU A 39 18.96 -10.26 20.41
N HIS A 40 18.83 -9.67 21.60
CA HIS A 40 18.46 -10.37 22.82
C HIS A 40 17.09 -9.98 23.38
N SER A 41 16.46 -8.91 22.88
CA SER A 41 15.06 -8.65 23.22
C SER A 41 14.17 -9.80 22.75
N PRO A 42 13.18 -10.20 23.55
CA PRO A 42 12.23 -11.23 23.15
C PRO A 42 11.59 -10.83 21.82
N LYS A 43 11.81 -11.63 20.77
CA LYS A 43 11.14 -11.43 19.47
C LYS A 43 9.70 -11.90 19.57
N GLU A 44 8.92 -11.30 20.46
CA GLU A 44 7.50 -11.64 20.60
C GLU A 44 6.68 -11.22 19.39
N VAL A 45 7.11 -10.16 18.71
CA VAL A 45 6.46 -9.70 17.46
C VAL A 45 7.53 -9.25 16.47
N ALA A 46 7.47 -9.73 15.25
CA ALA A 46 8.34 -9.24 14.19
C ALA A 46 8.06 -7.74 13.91
N PRO A 47 9.09 -6.90 13.68
CA PRO A 47 8.90 -5.47 13.52
C PRO A 47 8.08 -5.13 12.27
N GLY A 48 7.27 -4.06 12.37
CA GLY A 48 6.45 -3.54 11.27
C GLY A 48 5.02 -4.09 11.25
N THR A 49 4.18 -3.44 10.49
CA THR A 49 2.76 -3.78 10.32
C THR A 49 2.58 -5.03 9.48
N GLU A 50 1.74 -5.95 9.93
CA GLU A 50 1.41 -7.18 9.21
C GLU A 50 0.63 -6.90 7.92
N SER A 51 0.76 -7.82 6.97
CA SER A 51 -0.15 -7.86 5.82
C SER A 51 -1.51 -8.43 6.24
N PRO A 52 -2.61 -8.09 5.55
CA PRO A 52 -3.95 -8.59 5.90
C PRO A 52 -4.16 -10.08 5.61
N TRP A 53 -3.21 -10.75 4.95
CA TRP A 53 -3.32 -12.12 4.46
C TRP A 53 -2.53 -13.09 5.33
N ALA A 54 -3.25 -13.92 6.07
CA ALA A 54 -2.66 -14.87 7.01
C ALA A 54 -1.74 -15.92 6.35
N THR A 55 -1.97 -16.24 5.07
CA THR A 55 -1.13 -17.19 4.31
C THR A 55 0.31 -16.71 4.11
N VAL A 56 0.56 -15.41 4.25
CA VAL A 56 1.91 -14.82 4.17
C VAL A 56 2.57 -14.77 5.55
N GLY A 57 1.77 -14.62 6.60
CA GLY A 57 2.27 -14.49 7.98
C GLY A 57 3.30 -13.36 8.12
N ASP A 58 4.35 -13.63 8.86
CA ASP A 58 5.45 -12.68 9.10
C ASP A 58 6.36 -12.45 7.89
N SER A 59 6.16 -13.21 6.80
CA SER A 59 7.00 -13.10 5.60
C SER A 59 6.82 -11.79 4.84
N LEU A 60 5.70 -11.09 5.03
CA LEU A 60 5.45 -9.79 4.43
C LEU A 60 4.95 -8.80 5.48
N ARG A 61 5.83 -7.89 5.90
CA ARG A 61 5.54 -6.83 6.87
C ARG A 61 6.01 -5.48 6.32
N PHE A 62 5.32 -4.42 6.73
CA PHE A 62 5.64 -3.04 6.35
C PHE A 62 6.31 -2.34 7.53
N ARG A 63 7.64 -2.15 7.45
CA ARG A 63 8.47 -1.66 8.55
C ARG A 63 8.64 -0.16 8.48
N GLU A 64 8.92 0.45 9.63
CA GLU A 64 9.28 1.87 9.69
C GLU A 64 10.54 2.15 8.85
N GLY A 65 10.57 3.33 8.22
CA GLY A 65 11.72 3.78 7.43
C GLY A 65 11.90 3.10 6.08
N GLU A 66 10.97 2.25 5.65
CA GLU A 66 11.01 1.56 4.36
C GLU A 66 10.13 2.23 3.29
N VAL A 67 10.49 2.00 2.04
CA VAL A 67 9.66 2.32 0.87
C VAL A 67 9.24 1.05 0.16
N THR A 68 7.92 0.87 0.01
CA THR A 68 7.33 -0.21 -0.78
C THR A 68 6.80 0.32 -2.11
N LEU A 69 7.35 -0.18 -3.22
CA LEU A 69 6.86 0.10 -4.57
C LEU A 69 5.74 -0.87 -4.94
N TRP A 70 4.57 -0.34 -5.27
CA TRP A 70 3.39 -1.10 -5.71
C TRP A 70 3.25 -1.02 -7.23
N GLY A 71 3.70 -2.04 -7.92
CA GLY A 71 3.69 -2.13 -9.35
C GLY A 71 2.50 -2.87 -9.94
N GLY A 72 2.29 -2.70 -11.24
CA GLY A 72 1.28 -3.44 -12.01
C GLY A 72 0.59 -2.59 -13.06
N VAL A 73 -0.09 -3.24 -14.00
CA VAL A 73 -0.81 -2.60 -15.10
C VAL A 73 -2.00 -1.80 -14.56
N ASN A 74 -2.41 -0.74 -15.27
CA ASN A 74 -3.59 0.05 -14.90
C ASN A 74 -4.84 -0.84 -14.87
N GLY A 75 -5.68 -0.64 -13.84
CA GLY A 75 -6.91 -1.43 -13.67
C GLY A 75 -6.71 -2.81 -13.04
N HIS A 76 -5.47 -3.19 -12.64
CA HIS A 76 -5.21 -4.46 -11.97
C HIS A 76 -5.50 -4.46 -10.46
N GLY A 77 -6.04 -3.36 -9.91
CA GLY A 77 -6.52 -3.34 -8.53
C GLY A 77 -5.50 -2.86 -7.49
N LYS A 78 -4.36 -2.29 -7.89
CA LYS A 78 -3.32 -1.79 -6.96
C LYS A 78 -3.87 -0.98 -5.79
N SER A 79 -4.63 0.08 -6.11
CA SER A 79 -5.20 0.97 -5.07
C SER A 79 -6.26 0.28 -4.20
N ALA A 80 -6.89 -0.80 -4.69
CA ALA A 80 -7.87 -1.56 -3.89
C ALA A 80 -7.17 -2.53 -2.94
N VAL A 81 -6.14 -3.23 -3.41
CA VAL A 81 -5.26 -4.07 -2.58
C VAL A 81 -4.59 -3.22 -1.49
N LEU A 82 -4.03 -2.07 -1.88
CA LEU A 82 -3.38 -1.15 -0.94
C LEU A 82 -4.36 -0.56 0.07
N GLY A 83 -5.62 -0.27 -0.34
CA GLY A 83 -6.67 0.17 0.57
C GLY A 83 -6.96 -0.85 1.68
N GLU A 84 -6.98 -2.14 1.35
CA GLU A 84 -7.17 -3.21 2.32
C GLU A 84 -5.98 -3.32 3.29
N VAL A 85 -4.75 -3.18 2.79
CA VAL A 85 -3.56 -3.11 3.64
C VAL A 85 -3.64 -1.93 4.61
N MET A 86 -4.06 -0.76 4.13
CA MET A 86 -4.20 0.43 5.00
C MET A 86 -5.31 0.29 6.04
N LEU A 87 -6.42 -0.36 5.69
CA LEU A 87 -7.48 -0.68 6.67
C LEU A 87 -6.95 -1.63 7.75
N HIS A 88 -6.16 -2.63 7.37
CA HIS A 88 -5.55 -3.55 8.32
C HIS A 88 -4.55 -2.83 9.23
N ALA A 89 -3.69 -1.99 8.69
CA ALA A 89 -2.77 -1.15 9.46
C ALA A 89 -3.51 -0.28 10.48
N MET A 90 -4.59 0.40 10.06
CA MET A 90 -5.41 1.20 10.96
C MET A 90 -6.10 0.36 12.04
N SER A 91 -6.50 -0.88 11.75
CA SER A 91 -7.07 -1.78 12.77
C SER A 91 -6.03 -2.26 13.79
N ALA A 92 -4.75 -2.31 13.40
CA ALA A 92 -3.62 -2.59 14.29
C ALA A 92 -3.18 -1.36 15.12
N GLY A 93 -3.78 -0.18 14.88
CA GLY A 93 -3.49 1.05 15.62
C GLY A 93 -2.61 2.05 14.87
N ASP A 94 -2.21 1.74 13.65
CA ASP A 94 -1.40 2.65 12.83
C ASP A 94 -2.22 3.85 12.32
N ARG A 95 -1.50 4.94 12.06
CA ARG A 95 -2.03 6.15 11.45
C ARG A 95 -1.61 6.22 9.99
N VAL A 96 -2.55 6.52 9.11
CA VAL A 96 -2.37 6.44 7.66
C VAL A 96 -2.69 7.77 7.00
N CYS A 97 -1.90 8.18 6.02
CA CYS A 97 -2.25 9.24 5.07
C CYS A 97 -2.32 8.68 3.65
N ILE A 98 -3.40 8.96 2.93
CA ILE A 98 -3.57 8.56 1.53
C ILE A 98 -3.59 9.81 0.65
N ALA A 99 -2.54 9.97 -0.17
CA ALA A 99 -2.46 10.95 -1.24
C ALA A 99 -2.82 10.26 -2.57
N SER A 100 -4.14 10.16 -2.85
CA SER A 100 -4.63 9.64 -4.12
C SER A 100 -4.90 10.81 -5.07
N MET A 101 -3.93 11.09 -5.96
CA MET A 101 -4.02 12.17 -6.92
C MET A 101 -4.85 11.81 -8.17
N GLU A 102 -5.25 10.55 -8.31
CA GLU A 102 -6.08 10.06 -9.42
C GLU A 102 -7.57 9.98 -9.04
N MET A 103 -7.88 9.88 -7.76
CA MET A 103 -9.25 9.68 -7.27
C MET A 103 -9.66 10.79 -6.31
N ARG A 104 -10.93 11.18 -6.39
CA ARG A 104 -11.51 12.09 -5.41
C ARG A 104 -11.58 11.42 -4.02
N PRO A 105 -11.42 12.18 -2.93
CA PRO A 105 -11.47 11.63 -1.57
C PRO A 105 -12.70 10.78 -1.27
N ILE A 106 -13.88 11.18 -1.80
CA ILE A 106 -15.12 10.42 -1.62
C ILE A 106 -15.04 9.00 -2.22
N ALA A 107 -14.39 8.84 -3.38
CA ALA A 107 -14.26 7.52 -4.00
C ALA A 107 -13.25 6.63 -3.23
N THR A 108 -12.22 7.22 -2.62
CA THR A 108 -11.33 6.51 -1.70
C THR A 108 -12.10 6.06 -0.46
N MET A 109 -12.88 6.95 0.16
CA MET A 109 -13.70 6.62 1.33
C MET A 109 -14.77 5.58 1.04
N GLU A 110 -15.44 5.65 -0.13
CA GLU A 110 -16.41 4.63 -0.56
C GLU A 110 -15.77 3.25 -0.62
N ARG A 111 -14.61 3.13 -1.27
CA ARG A 111 -13.87 1.87 -1.37
C ARG A 111 -13.52 1.31 0.01
N LEU A 112 -12.93 2.13 0.87
CA LEU A 112 -12.55 1.72 2.22
C LEU A 112 -13.77 1.33 3.07
N ALA A 113 -14.88 2.07 2.97
CA ALA A 113 -16.11 1.74 3.69
C ALA A 113 -16.72 0.42 3.22
N ARG A 114 -16.71 0.12 1.92
CA ARG A 114 -17.17 -1.17 1.37
C ARG A 114 -16.27 -2.32 1.85
N GLN A 115 -14.97 -2.13 1.81
CA GLN A 115 -14.01 -3.12 2.32
C GLN A 115 -14.21 -3.35 3.82
N ALA A 116 -14.37 -2.30 4.61
CA ALA A 116 -14.59 -2.43 6.06
C ALA A 116 -15.93 -3.08 6.41
N ALA A 117 -16.99 -2.80 5.63
CA ALA A 117 -18.33 -3.33 5.87
C ALA A 117 -18.60 -4.72 5.25
N ALA A 118 -17.68 -5.24 4.44
CA ALA A 118 -17.84 -6.49 3.68
C ALA A 118 -19.09 -6.51 2.76
N THR A 119 -19.50 -5.36 2.19
CA THR A 119 -20.70 -5.24 1.35
C THR A 119 -20.56 -4.10 0.32
N ASP A 120 -21.32 -4.18 -0.76
CA ASP A 120 -21.39 -3.14 -1.80
C ASP A 120 -22.19 -1.90 -1.34
N LYS A 121 -23.10 -2.07 -0.38
CA LYS A 121 -23.96 -1.00 0.12
C LYS A 121 -23.99 -0.98 1.66
N PRO A 122 -22.96 -0.42 2.30
CA PRO A 122 -22.94 -0.27 3.75
C PRO A 122 -24.12 0.57 4.25
N ALA A 123 -24.72 0.18 5.39
CA ALA A 123 -25.79 0.93 6.01
C ALA A 123 -25.31 2.35 6.41
N PRO A 124 -26.19 3.38 6.36
CA PRO A 124 -25.81 4.75 6.72
C PRO A 124 -25.20 4.88 8.12
N GLU A 125 -25.68 4.08 9.08
CA GLU A 125 -25.18 4.03 10.46
C GLU A 125 -23.73 3.51 10.50
N PHE A 126 -23.44 2.46 9.71
CA PHE A 126 -22.07 1.94 9.57
C PHE A 126 -21.15 3.00 8.96
N ILE A 127 -21.59 3.69 7.89
CA ILE A 127 -20.79 4.75 7.23
C ILE A 127 -20.45 5.87 8.22
N ARG A 128 -21.43 6.30 9.03
CA ARG A 128 -21.19 7.33 10.07
C ARG A 128 -20.26 6.81 11.17
N GLY A 129 -20.42 5.55 11.57
CA GLY A 129 -19.54 4.87 12.51
C GLY A 129 -18.11 4.77 11.96
N PHE A 130 -17.96 4.35 10.71
CA PHE A 130 -16.68 4.27 10.01
C PHE A 130 -15.99 5.64 9.94
N GLY A 131 -16.77 6.71 9.65
CA GLY A 131 -16.23 8.07 9.68
C GLY A 131 -15.65 8.45 11.05
N ARG A 132 -16.32 8.09 12.16
CA ARG A 132 -15.78 8.31 13.52
C ARG A 132 -14.58 7.43 13.83
N TRP A 133 -14.61 6.16 13.38
CA TRP A 133 -13.51 5.23 13.58
C TRP A 133 -12.23 5.66 12.83
N THR A 134 -12.38 6.30 11.67
CA THR A 134 -11.24 6.86 10.91
C THR A 134 -10.72 8.18 11.47
N ASP A 135 -11.41 8.82 12.40
CA ASP A 135 -10.89 10.01 13.08
C ASP A 135 -9.59 9.64 13.81
N GLU A 136 -8.53 10.43 13.62
CA GLU A 136 -7.19 10.22 14.17
C GLU A 136 -6.44 8.97 13.65
N ARG A 137 -7.00 8.24 12.68
CA ARG A 137 -6.36 7.11 12.00
C ARG A 137 -6.09 7.38 10.54
N LEU A 138 -6.97 8.13 9.86
CA LEU A 138 -6.89 8.37 8.42
C LEU A 138 -6.91 9.84 8.06
N TRP A 139 -5.92 10.27 7.30
CA TRP A 139 -5.88 11.58 6.63
C TRP A 139 -5.90 11.37 5.12
N LEU A 140 -6.61 12.24 4.42
CA LEU A 140 -6.66 12.25 2.97
C LEU A 140 -6.03 13.56 2.47
N TYR A 141 -5.02 13.44 1.60
CA TYR A 141 -4.54 14.59 0.84
C TYR A 141 -5.50 14.83 -0.32
N ALA A 142 -6.33 15.87 -0.22
CA ALA A 142 -7.51 16.06 -1.08
C ALA A 142 -7.20 16.71 -2.44
N HIS A 143 -5.94 16.71 -2.86
CA HIS A 143 -5.53 17.23 -4.16
C HIS A 143 -5.73 16.17 -5.26
N VAL A 144 -6.47 16.54 -6.32
CA VAL A 144 -6.63 15.71 -7.53
C VAL A 144 -5.89 16.36 -8.68
N GLY A 145 -5.03 15.60 -9.35
CA GLY A 145 -4.18 16.08 -10.43
C GLY A 145 -2.70 15.96 -10.15
N THR A 146 -1.89 16.75 -10.81
CA THR A 146 -0.43 16.72 -10.64
C THR A 146 0.00 17.58 -9.44
N VAL A 147 0.88 17.04 -8.62
CA VAL A 147 1.51 17.71 -7.47
C VAL A 147 3.00 17.78 -7.72
N GLU A 148 3.64 18.88 -7.39
CA GLU A 148 5.09 18.98 -7.46
C GLU A 148 5.76 18.01 -6.49
N ARG A 149 6.86 17.37 -6.93
CA ARG A 149 7.62 16.39 -6.14
C ARG A 149 8.06 16.92 -4.77
N THR A 150 8.53 18.19 -4.73
CA THR A 150 8.93 18.87 -3.49
C THR A 150 7.77 19.00 -2.51
N ARG A 151 6.59 19.38 -3.00
CA ARG A 151 5.38 19.44 -2.16
C ARG A 151 4.99 18.06 -1.62
N MET A 152 5.12 16.99 -2.41
CA MET A 152 4.80 15.65 -1.94
C MET A 152 5.75 15.20 -0.82
N LEU A 153 7.05 15.51 -0.92
CA LEU A 153 8.01 15.28 0.17
C LEU A 153 7.61 16.04 1.45
N ALA A 154 7.25 17.33 1.30
CA ALA A 154 6.81 18.16 2.43
C ALA A 154 5.53 17.61 3.08
N VAL A 155 4.56 17.14 2.28
CA VAL A 155 3.33 16.50 2.77
C VAL A 155 3.66 15.24 3.59
N ALA A 156 4.53 14.36 3.08
CA ALA A 156 4.92 13.14 3.79
C ALA A 156 5.62 13.45 5.11
N ARG A 157 6.54 14.42 5.13
CA ARG A 157 7.24 14.88 6.34
C ARG A 157 6.28 15.50 7.35
N TYR A 158 5.37 16.37 6.89
CA TYR A 158 4.32 16.96 7.73
C TYR A 158 3.45 15.87 8.38
N CYS A 159 2.98 14.90 7.58
CA CYS A 159 2.16 13.80 8.08
C CYS A 159 2.87 13.04 9.21
N ARG A 160 4.15 12.78 9.07
CA ARG A 160 4.91 12.10 10.14
C ARG A 160 5.14 12.98 11.36
N LYS A 161 5.64 14.21 11.16
CA LYS A 161 6.04 15.10 12.26
C LYS A 161 4.85 15.63 13.06
N GLU A 162 3.80 16.11 12.37
CA GLU A 162 2.68 16.81 13.02
C GLU A 162 1.49 15.89 13.34
N LEU A 163 1.28 14.86 12.50
CA LEU A 163 0.12 13.97 12.65
C LEU A 163 0.48 12.60 13.21
N GLY A 164 1.78 12.30 13.35
CA GLY A 164 2.26 10.99 13.82
C GLY A 164 1.88 9.84 12.88
N VAL A 165 1.78 10.10 11.58
CA VAL A 165 1.42 9.11 10.58
C VAL A 165 2.52 8.07 10.44
N HIS A 166 2.15 6.78 10.45
CA HIS A 166 3.07 5.66 10.26
C HIS A 166 3.20 5.28 8.78
N HIS A 167 2.11 5.37 8.00
CA HIS A 167 2.07 4.98 6.60
C HIS A 167 1.59 6.11 5.71
N VAL A 168 2.36 6.47 4.69
CA VAL A 168 1.97 7.44 3.65
C VAL A 168 1.84 6.74 2.31
N VAL A 169 0.66 6.81 1.71
CA VAL A 169 0.37 6.29 0.37
C VAL A 169 0.48 7.41 -0.64
N ILE A 170 1.28 7.22 -1.69
CA ILE A 170 1.42 8.12 -2.85
C ILE A 170 0.92 7.38 -4.09
N ASP A 171 -0.28 7.72 -4.56
CA ASP A 171 -0.93 7.09 -5.71
C ASP A 171 -1.25 8.16 -6.79
N SER A 172 -0.35 8.32 -7.79
CA SER A 172 0.81 7.53 -8.19
C SER A 172 2.04 8.40 -8.44
N LEU A 173 3.21 7.76 -8.64
CA LEU A 173 4.47 8.41 -9.02
C LEU A 173 4.31 9.35 -10.23
N LEU A 174 3.52 8.95 -11.23
CA LEU A 174 3.26 9.74 -12.44
C LEU A 174 2.49 11.05 -12.18
N LYS A 175 1.93 11.21 -10.99
CA LYS A 175 1.24 12.43 -10.57
C LYS A 175 2.13 13.37 -9.73
N CYS A 176 3.40 13.04 -9.56
CA CYS A 176 4.35 13.85 -8.79
C CYS A 176 5.14 14.87 -9.63
N GLY A 177 4.55 15.38 -10.70
CA GLY A 177 5.14 16.47 -11.50
C GLY A 177 6.40 16.11 -12.28
N ILE A 178 6.58 14.81 -12.58
CA ILE A 178 7.75 14.28 -13.31
C ILE A 178 7.24 13.70 -14.62
N ALA A 179 7.87 14.05 -15.73
CA ALA A 179 7.48 13.53 -17.04
C ALA A 179 7.64 11.99 -17.08
N PRO A 180 6.76 11.28 -17.80
CA PRO A 180 6.79 9.80 -17.86
C PRO A 180 8.07 9.21 -18.47
N ASP A 181 8.83 10.02 -19.22
CA ASP A 181 10.10 9.68 -19.86
C ASP A 181 11.34 10.28 -19.15
N ASP A 182 11.13 11.10 -18.10
CA ASP A 182 12.20 11.61 -17.24
C ASP A 182 12.57 10.57 -16.17
N TYR A 183 13.28 9.53 -16.59
CA TYR A 183 13.71 8.46 -15.67
C TYR A 183 14.69 8.96 -14.60
N GLY A 184 15.56 9.94 -14.94
CA GLY A 184 16.47 10.56 -13.99
C GLY A 184 15.74 11.31 -12.88
N GLY A 185 14.73 12.10 -13.23
CA GLY A 185 13.88 12.80 -12.27
C GLY A 185 13.05 11.86 -11.41
N GLN A 186 12.53 10.76 -11.98
CA GLN A 186 11.83 9.72 -11.22
C GLN A 186 12.75 9.05 -10.21
N LYS A 187 13.97 8.66 -10.62
CA LYS A 187 15.00 8.09 -9.73
C LYS A 187 15.34 9.04 -8.59
N ALA A 188 15.65 10.30 -8.88
CA ALA A 188 16.01 11.30 -7.87
C ALA A 188 14.87 11.52 -6.86
N PHE A 189 13.62 11.53 -7.31
CA PHE A 189 12.48 11.66 -6.42
C PHE A 189 12.30 10.43 -5.53
N VAL A 190 12.42 9.22 -6.07
CA VAL A 190 12.34 7.98 -5.28
C VAL A 190 13.47 7.90 -4.26
N ASP A 191 14.69 8.30 -4.62
CA ASP A 191 15.81 8.39 -3.68
C ASP A 191 15.52 9.37 -2.54
N SER A 192 14.93 10.53 -2.84
CA SER A 192 14.49 11.49 -1.82
C SER A 192 13.40 10.93 -0.90
N LEU A 193 12.47 10.10 -1.44
CA LEU A 193 11.47 9.40 -0.63
C LEU A 193 12.11 8.35 0.28
N CYS A 194 13.11 7.60 -0.22
CA CYS A 194 13.84 6.63 0.57
C CYS A 194 14.63 7.29 1.71
N SER A 195 15.26 8.43 1.45
CA SER A 195 15.93 9.22 2.49
C SER A 195 14.94 9.73 3.53
N LEU A 196 13.84 10.36 3.10
CA LEU A 196 12.79 10.84 4.00
C LEU A 196 12.22 9.71 4.86
N ALA A 197 11.98 8.53 4.29
CA ALA A 197 11.48 7.38 5.03
C ALA A 197 12.44 6.99 6.17
N ARG A 198 13.74 6.83 5.86
CA ARG A 198 14.78 6.51 6.85
C ARG A 198 14.91 7.57 7.94
N ASP A 199 14.93 8.85 7.54
CA ASP A 199 15.14 9.97 8.47
C ASP A 199 13.98 10.16 9.45
N THR A 200 12.76 9.83 9.01
CA THR A 200 11.54 10.09 9.79
C THR A 200 10.90 8.83 10.39
N GLY A 201 11.29 7.64 9.95
CA GLY A 201 10.65 6.38 10.32
C GLY A 201 9.27 6.16 9.66
N VAL A 202 8.82 7.01 8.75
CA VAL A 202 7.55 6.78 8.04
C VAL A 202 7.70 5.66 7.02
N HIS A 203 6.71 4.78 6.90
CA HIS A 203 6.65 3.84 5.77
C HIS A 203 5.96 4.49 4.58
N ILE A 204 6.59 4.46 3.40
CA ILE A 204 6.02 5.05 2.18
C ILE A 204 5.58 3.94 1.23
N HIS A 205 4.30 3.96 0.85
CA HIS A 205 3.72 3.13 -0.20
C HIS A 205 3.62 3.94 -1.50
N LEU A 206 4.51 3.66 -2.45
CA LEU A 206 4.55 4.36 -3.73
C LEU A 206 3.91 3.50 -4.82
N VAL A 207 2.82 3.98 -5.42
CA VAL A 207 2.18 3.30 -6.55
C VAL A 207 2.85 3.71 -7.85
N HIS A 208 3.21 2.71 -8.65
CA HIS A 208 3.81 2.91 -9.97
C HIS A 208 3.17 1.98 -11.01
N HIS A 209 3.15 2.45 -12.27
CA HIS A 209 2.53 1.71 -13.35
C HIS A 209 3.57 0.91 -14.13
N ALA A 210 3.31 -0.39 -14.32
CA ALA A 210 4.08 -1.21 -15.24
C ALA A 210 3.83 -0.79 -16.70
N ARG A 211 4.79 -1.04 -17.58
CA ARG A 211 4.57 -0.98 -19.03
C ARG A 211 3.48 -1.99 -19.39
N LYS A 212 2.60 -1.62 -20.33
CA LYS A 212 1.75 -2.63 -20.94
C LYS A 212 2.67 -3.56 -21.75
N GLY A 213 2.81 -4.80 -21.31
CA GLY A 213 3.44 -5.83 -22.12
C GLY A 213 2.62 -6.10 -23.39
N GLU A 214 3.20 -6.78 -24.36
CA GLU A 214 2.51 -7.16 -25.62
C GLU A 214 1.23 -7.98 -25.36
N LYS A 215 1.19 -8.69 -24.23
CA LYS A 215 -0.01 -9.43 -23.77
C LYS A 215 -0.27 -9.10 -22.30
N GLU A 216 -1.42 -8.53 -22.03
CA GLU A 216 -1.90 -8.18 -20.67
C GLU A 216 -2.00 -9.41 -19.74
N ALA A 217 -1.97 -10.62 -20.31
CA ALA A 217 -1.99 -11.90 -19.61
C ALA A 217 -0.61 -12.33 -19.06
N VAL A 218 0.47 -11.68 -19.49
CA VAL A 218 1.82 -12.00 -18.98
C VAL A 218 2.00 -11.31 -17.64
N VAL A 219 2.43 -12.08 -16.65
CA VAL A 219 2.76 -11.56 -15.31
C VAL A 219 3.96 -10.61 -15.45
N PRO A 220 3.82 -9.33 -15.06
CA PRO A 220 4.95 -8.41 -15.12
C PRO A 220 6.03 -8.80 -14.13
N ASP A 221 7.30 -8.66 -14.53
CA ASP A 221 8.45 -8.74 -13.64
C ASP A 221 8.80 -7.34 -13.10
N LYS A 222 9.68 -7.28 -12.08
CA LYS A 222 10.21 -6.02 -11.53
C LYS A 222 10.87 -5.13 -12.60
N PHE A 223 11.39 -5.73 -13.66
CA PHE A 223 12.00 -5.04 -14.80
C PHE A 223 10.97 -4.45 -15.80
N ASP A 224 9.71 -4.87 -15.72
CA ASP A 224 8.63 -4.33 -16.57
C ASP A 224 8.07 -3.00 -16.07
N MET A 225 8.50 -2.52 -14.91
CA MET A 225 8.12 -1.18 -14.44
C MET A 225 8.68 -0.11 -15.37
N LYS A 226 7.93 0.95 -15.65
CA LYS A 226 8.42 2.07 -16.47
C LYS A 226 9.62 2.72 -15.79
N GLY A 227 10.78 2.76 -16.45
CA GLY A 227 12.02 3.31 -15.88
C GLY A 227 12.67 2.43 -14.80
N ALA A 228 12.38 1.17 -14.76
CA ALA A 228 12.29 0.30 -13.61
C ALA A 228 13.58 -0.14 -12.94
N GLY A 229 14.64 -0.42 -13.66
CA GLY A 229 15.83 -1.04 -13.03
C GLY A 229 16.36 -0.20 -11.87
N GLU A 230 16.51 1.09 -12.08
CA GLU A 230 17.07 2.00 -11.09
C GLU A 230 16.14 2.30 -9.91
N ILE A 231 14.82 2.42 -10.16
CA ILE A 231 13.83 2.68 -9.09
C ILE A 231 13.66 1.46 -8.19
N THR A 232 13.57 0.26 -8.77
CA THR A 232 13.41 -0.99 -8.00
C THR A 232 14.65 -1.30 -7.15
N ASP A 233 15.82 -0.83 -7.55
CA ASP A 233 17.05 -0.99 -6.76
C ASP A 233 17.07 -0.10 -5.51
N LEU A 234 16.49 1.09 -5.58
CA LEU A 234 16.45 2.06 -4.48
C LEU A 234 15.51 1.64 -3.35
N VAL A 235 14.30 1.20 -3.68
CA VAL A 235 13.25 0.88 -2.70
C VAL A 235 13.55 -0.39 -1.91
N ASP A 236 12.93 -0.54 -0.75
CA ASP A 236 13.14 -1.69 0.13
C ASP A 236 12.32 -2.90 -0.30
N ASN A 237 11.07 -2.67 -0.71
CA ASN A 237 10.17 -3.74 -1.15
C ASN A 237 9.57 -3.43 -2.52
N VAL A 238 9.39 -4.46 -3.35
CA VAL A 238 8.69 -4.37 -4.63
C VAL A 238 7.57 -5.40 -4.65
N LEU A 239 6.34 -4.90 -4.68
CA LEU A 239 5.12 -5.69 -4.75
C LEU A 239 4.40 -5.44 -6.07
N ILE A 240 4.05 -6.50 -6.80
CA ILE A 240 3.40 -6.43 -8.10
C ILE A 240 1.99 -6.98 -7.98
N VAL A 241 0.99 -6.19 -8.33
CA VAL A 241 -0.42 -6.62 -8.38
C VAL A 241 -0.76 -6.99 -9.82
N HIS A 242 -1.06 -8.28 -10.04
CA HIS A 242 -1.42 -8.82 -11.34
C HIS A 242 -2.80 -9.47 -11.32
N ARG A 243 -3.73 -8.90 -12.08
CA ARG A 243 -5.09 -9.42 -12.26
C ARG A 243 -5.10 -10.53 -13.31
N ASN A 244 -5.73 -11.66 -13.00
CA ASN A 244 -5.80 -12.82 -13.89
C ASN A 244 -6.79 -12.62 -15.05
N LYS A 245 -6.35 -11.88 -16.06
CA LYS A 245 -7.15 -11.61 -17.26
C LYS A 245 -7.44 -12.86 -18.08
N SER A 246 -6.59 -13.89 -18.01
CA SER A 246 -6.82 -15.18 -18.67
C SER A 246 -8.02 -15.91 -18.09
N LYS A 247 -8.14 -15.96 -16.75
CA LYS A 247 -9.31 -16.49 -16.05
C LYS A 247 -10.59 -15.76 -16.47
N GLU A 248 -10.57 -14.42 -16.44
CA GLU A 248 -11.73 -13.61 -16.81
C GLU A 248 -12.16 -13.85 -18.26
N ALA A 249 -11.20 -13.91 -19.18
CA ALA A 249 -11.48 -14.18 -20.59
C ALA A 249 -12.06 -15.60 -20.80
N LEU A 250 -11.58 -16.57 -20.02
CA LEU A 250 -12.10 -17.92 -20.07
C LEU A 250 -13.54 -18.00 -19.56
N LEU A 251 -13.84 -17.39 -18.42
CA LEU A 251 -15.17 -17.39 -17.80
C LEU A 251 -16.23 -16.62 -18.61
N ARG A 252 -15.80 -15.69 -19.48
CA ARG A 252 -16.70 -14.96 -20.40
C ARG A 252 -17.13 -15.76 -21.62
N LYS A 253 -16.55 -16.91 -21.90
CA LYS A 253 -16.94 -17.74 -23.04
C LYS A 253 -18.32 -18.34 -22.79
N GLU A 254 -19.25 -18.11 -23.74
CA GLU A 254 -20.63 -18.59 -23.65
C GLU A 254 -20.71 -20.13 -23.66
N MET A 255 -19.83 -20.79 -24.41
CA MET A 255 -19.79 -22.27 -24.51
C MET A 255 -18.56 -22.82 -23.77
N LEU A 256 -18.50 -22.65 -22.47
CA LEU A 256 -17.48 -23.26 -21.61
C LEU A 256 -18.09 -24.49 -20.93
N SER A 257 -17.41 -25.66 -21.00
CA SER A 257 -17.83 -26.84 -20.24
C SER A 257 -17.76 -26.58 -18.73
N ASP A 258 -18.64 -27.27 -17.98
CA ASP A 258 -18.72 -27.12 -16.51
C ASP A 258 -17.38 -27.42 -15.85
N GLU A 259 -16.69 -28.46 -16.31
CA GLU A 259 -15.34 -28.82 -15.82
C GLU A 259 -14.33 -27.68 -15.97
N LYS A 260 -14.24 -27.08 -17.17
CA LYS A 260 -13.34 -25.93 -17.44
C LYS A 260 -13.76 -24.67 -16.68
N ARG A 261 -15.06 -24.49 -16.45
CA ARG A 261 -15.56 -23.40 -15.63
C ARG A 261 -15.12 -23.57 -14.18
N GLU A 262 -15.26 -24.77 -13.63
CA GLU A 262 -14.83 -25.08 -12.28
C GLU A 262 -13.32 -24.95 -12.11
N GLU A 263 -12.52 -25.45 -13.05
CA GLU A 263 -11.07 -25.27 -13.06
C GLU A 263 -10.68 -23.77 -13.09
N ALA A 264 -11.37 -22.97 -13.89
CA ALA A 264 -11.11 -21.53 -13.96
C ALA A 264 -11.50 -20.82 -12.64
N GLU A 265 -12.63 -21.19 -12.03
CA GLU A 265 -13.07 -20.63 -10.76
C GLU A 265 -12.15 -20.99 -9.59
N GLN A 266 -11.44 -22.12 -9.65
CA GLN A 266 -10.42 -22.48 -8.66
C GLN A 266 -9.18 -21.58 -8.72
N GLN A 267 -8.89 -20.98 -9.87
CA GLN A 267 -7.75 -20.06 -9.99
C GLN A 267 -8.00 -18.76 -9.21
N ALA A 268 -6.93 -18.18 -8.66
CA ALA A 268 -7.00 -16.87 -8.04
C ALA A 268 -7.34 -15.77 -9.07
N ASP A 269 -8.02 -14.73 -8.62
CA ASP A 269 -8.39 -13.56 -9.44
C ASP A 269 -7.23 -12.59 -9.60
N THR A 270 -6.36 -12.55 -8.59
CA THR A 270 -5.23 -11.62 -8.53
C THR A 270 -4.04 -12.33 -7.89
N ALA A 271 -2.86 -12.06 -8.39
CA ALA A 271 -1.60 -12.42 -7.75
C ALA A 271 -0.95 -11.15 -7.17
N LEU A 272 -0.59 -11.18 -5.90
CA LEU A 272 0.32 -10.22 -5.29
C LEU A 272 1.69 -10.87 -5.22
N ILE A 273 2.64 -10.36 -6.00
CA ILE A 273 3.97 -10.92 -6.15
C ILE A 273 4.94 -10.04 -5.39
N CYS A 274 5.63 -10.61 -4.41
CA CYS A 274 6.78 -9.99 -3.77
C CYS A 274 8.02 -10.29 -4.61
N ALA A 275 8.45 -9.31 -5.40
CA ALA A 275 9.59 -9.41 -6.32
C ALA A 275 10.90 -8.92 -5.69
N LYS A 276 10.83 -8.29 -4.52
CA LYS A 276 11.97 -7.86 -3.71
C LYS A 276 11.54 -7.57 -2.28
N GLN A 277 12.34 -7.99 -1.32
CA GLN A 277 12.36 -7.51 0.06
C GLN A 277 13.79 -7.34 0.54
N ARG A 278 14.12 -6.23 1.23
CA ARG A 278 15.47 -6.01 1.75
C ARG A 278 15.71 -6.70 3.09
N HIS A 279 14.70 -6.77 3.93
CA HIS A 279 14.82 -7.25 5.32
C HIS A 279 14.24 -8.66 5.55
N HIS A 280 13.83 -9.33 4.50
CA HIS A 280 13.37 -10.71 4.57
C HIS A 280 13.77 -11.46 3.28
N THR A 281 14.03 -12.76 3.39
CA THR A 281 14.46 -13.60 2.26
C THR A 281 13.29 -14.13 1.42
N TRP A 282 12.06 -13.94 1.87
CA TRP A 282 10.89 -14.44 1.15
C TRP A 282 10.60 -13.56 -0.08
N GLU A 283 10.72 -14.16 -1.24
CA GLU A 283 10.16 -13.67 -2.50
C GLU A 283 9.16 -14.72 -3.00
N GLY A 284 7.93 -14.31 -3.25
CA GLY A 284 6.89 -15.27 -3.58
C GLY A 284 5.60 -14.61 -4.04
N THR A 285 4.56 -15.43 -4.17
CA THR A 285 3.26 -15.00 -4.68
C THR A 285 2.14 -15.35 -3.71
N VAL A 286 1.37 -14.33 -3.33
CA VAL A 286 0.10 -14.49 -2.62
C VAL A 286 -1.02 -14.59 -3.66
N ARG A 287 -1.78 -15.67 -3.60
CA ARG A 287 -2.96 -15.86 -4.45
C ARG A 287 -4.16 -15.23 -3.77
N LEU A 288 -4.86 -14.34 -4.49
CA LEU A 288 -5.95 -13.56 -3.94
C LEU A 288 -7.23 -13.79 -4.75
N TRP A 289 -8.32 -14.07 -4.05
CA TRP A 289 -9.68 -14.17 -4.60
C TRP A 289 -10.42 -12.88 -4.31
N PHE A 290 -10.91 -12.23 -5.36
CA PHE A 290 -11.55 -10.93 -5.28
C PHE A 290 -13.05 -11.06 -5.01
N ASP A 291 -13.53 -10.40 -3.98
CA ASP A 291 -14.95 -10.26 -3.71
C ASP A 291 -15.47 -8.93 -4.28
N MET A 292 -16.33 -9.01 -5.28
CA MET A 292 -16.81 -7.83 -6.01
C MET A 292 -17.73 -6.94 -5.18
N ALA A 293 -18.47 -7.50 -4.24
CA ALA A 293 -19.39 -6.74 -3.40
C ALA A 293 -18.62 -5.88 -2.38
N SER A 294 -17.72 -6.50 -1.65
CA SER A 294 -16.92 -5.82 -0.63
C SER A 294 -15.67 -5.13 -1.16
N LEU A 295 -15.20 -5.48 -2.35
CA LEU A 295 -13.91 -5.09 -2.93
C LEU A 295 -12.70 -5.63 -2.13
N GLN A 296 -12.87 -6.71 -1.35
CA GLN A 296 -11.81 -7.36 -0.61
C GLN A 296 -11.06 -8.40 -1.45
N PHE A 297 -9.80 -8.62 -1.06
CA PHE A 297 -8.95 -9.66 -1.61
C PHE A 297 -8.65 -10.71 -0.53
N ARG A 298 -9.14 -11.92 -0.73
CA ARG A 298 -8.99 -13.02 0.23
C ARG A 298 -7.86 -13.94 -0.19
N ASP A 299 -7.05 -14.34 0.75
CA ASP A 299 -5.94 -15.28 0.55
C ASP A 299 -6.37 -16.76 0.61
N VAL A 300 -7.65 -16.99 0.86
CA VAL A 300 -8.30 -18.33 0.78
C VAL A 300 -9.56 -18.23 -0.07
N ARG A 301 -9.82 -19.26 -0.89
CA ARG A 301 -11.01 -19.31 -1.74
C ARG A 301 -12.27 -19.52 -0.90
N ALA A 302 -12.21 -20.43 0.05
CA ALA A 302 -13.31 -20.72 0.98
C ALA A 302 -13.34 -19.67 2.10
N GLY A 303 -14.50 -19.12 2.37
CA GLY A 303 -14.71 -18.11 3.39
C GLY A 303 -15.37 -16.85 2.83
N GLY A 304 -16.17 -16.18 3.65
CA GLY A 304 -16.81 -14.92 3.33
C GLY A 304 -15.85 -13.72 3.43
N ALA A 305 -16.29 -12.57 2.93
CA ALA A 305 -15.65 -11.30 3.24
C ALA A 305 -15.67 -11.07 4.75
N ARG A 306 -14.62 -10.44 5.28
CA ARG A 306 -14.50 -10.10 6.71
C ARG A 306 -14.97 -8.66 6.91
N TYR A 307 -15.77 -8.40 7.92
CA TYR A 307 -16.13 -7.03 8.28
C TYR A 307 -15.32 -6.53 9.47
N LEU A 308 -15.07 -5.23 9.49
CA LEU A 308 -14.40 -4.56 10.60
C LEU A 308 -15.44 -4.19 11.65
N ASP A 309 -15.31 -4.75 12.85
CA ASP A 309 -16.06 -4.26 14.01
C ASP A 309 -15.48 -2.91 14.44
N LEU A 310 -16.23 -1.85 14.22
CA LEU A 310 -15.80 -0.47 14.51
C LEU A 310 -15.68 -0.15 16.00
N HIS A 311 -16.23 -1.00 16.87
CA HIS A 311 -16.13 -0.82 18.31
C HIS A 311 -14.82 -1.38 18.86
N SER A 312 -14.50 -2.62 18.50
CA SER A 312 -13.27 -3.28 18.93
C SER A 312 -12.07 -2.98 18.02
N GLY A 313 -12.30 -2.55 16.80
CA GLY A 313 -11.27 -2.40 15.77
C GLY A 313 -10.79 -3.73 15.19
N THR A 314 -11.49 -4.85 15.43
CA THR A 314 -11.07 -6.18 15.01
C THR A 314 -11.81 -6.66 13.77
N TRP A 315 -11.14 -7.50 12.96
CA TRP A 315 -11.73 -8.12 11.79
C TRP A 315 -12.52 -9.39 12.18
N MET A 316 -13.79 -9.40 11.83
CA MET A 316 -14.72 -10.51 12.11
C MET A 316 -15.08 -11.25 10.83
N GLN A 317 -15.25 -12.56 10.91
CA GLN A 317 -15.78 -13.34 9.78
C GLN A 317 -17.21 -12.89 9.48
N GLY A 318 -17.48 -12.58 8.21
CA GLY A 318 -18.82 -12.27 7.76
C GLY A 318 -19.74 -13.50 7.88
N TRP A 319 -21.02 -13.28 8.20
CA TRP A 319 -22.01 -14.34 8.15
C TRP A 319 -22.09 -14.85 6.71
N GLN A 320 -21.91 -16.15 6.54
CA GLN A 320 -22.24 -16.78 5.26
C GLN A 320 -23.76 -16.64 5.05
N ARG A 321 -24.15 -15.90 4.02
CA ARG A 321 -25.55 -15.84 3.56
C ARG A 321 -25.84 -17.02 2.66
#